data_9b38de9158cbedf4e8ad36237ac05ea6
#
_entry.id   9b38de9158cbedf4e8ad36237ac05ea6
#
_cell.length_a   1.000
_cell.length_b   1.000
_cell.length_c   1.000
_cell.angle_alpha   90.00
_cell.angle_beta   90.00
_cell.angle_gamma   90.00
#
_symmetry.space_group_name_H-M   'P 1'
#
loop_
_entity.id
_entity.type
_entity.pdbx_description
1 polymer ?
#
loop_
_entity_poly.entity_id
_entity_poly.type
_entity_poly.pdbx_seq_one_letter_code
_entity_poly.pdbx_strand_id
1 'polypeptide(L)'
;MIEKDSMACCRLMQLVRNFAIRTKGWETAIRYETKFDERHDLTLVSLRVYGRRDEFLVIMAAAGLGSVDEVLEEQVLTLPTESHLKTMKLRAGYENNQQKREFFGV
;
A
#
# COMPACT_ATOMS: atom_id res chain seq x y z
N MET A 1 8.25 -7.99 18.51
CA MET A 1 7.82 -8.58 17.24
C MET A 1 6.61 -7.88 16.65
N ILE A 2 5.49 -7.93 17.36
CA ILE A 2 4.27 -7.24 16.91
C ILE A 2 4.49 -5.73 16.82
N GLU A 3 5.16 -5.16 17.80
CA GLU A 3 5.47 -3.73 17.79
C GLU A 3 6.32 -3.34 16.60
N LYS A 4 7.32 -4.16 16.29
CA LYS A 4 8.23 -3.90 15.19
C LYS A 4 7.50 -3.93 13.85
N ASP A 5 6.66 -4.94 13.66
CA ASP A 5 5.85 -5.05 12.45
C ASP A 5 4.85 -3.90 12.36
N SER A 6 4.26 -3.51 13.48
CA SER A 6 3.33 -2.41 13.53
C SER A 6 4.01 -1.09 13.17
N MET A 7 5.22 -0.86 13.66
CA MET A 7 5.98 0.34 13.32
C MET A 7 6.35 0.37 11.84
N ALA A 8 6.75 -0.78 11.30
CA ALA A 8 7.06 -0.88 9.88
C ALA A 8 5.83 -0.60 9.01
N CYS A 9 4.67 -1.11 9.41
CA CYS A 9 3.42 -0.84 8.72
C CYS A 9 3.07 0.64 8.75
N CYS A 10 3.22 1.29 9.92
CA CYS A 10 2.95 2.72 10.05
C CYS A 10 3.88 3.54 9.16
N ARG A 11 5.16 3.20 9.13
CA ARG A 11 6.12 3.91 8.27
C ARG A 11 5.78 3.73 6.80
N LEU A 12 5.42 2.50 6.42
CA LEU A 12 5.04 2.21 5.04
C LEU A 12 3.82 3.03 4.65
N MET A 13 2.81 3.06 5.50
CA MET A 13 1.59 3.83 5.23
C MET A 13 1.89 5.32 5.10
N GLN A 14 2.77 5.86 5.93
CA GLN A 14 3.17 7.26 5.83
C GLN A 14 3.88 7.53 4.51
N LEU A 15 4.77 6.65 4.09
CA LEU A 15 5.48 6.81 2.82
C LEU A 15 4.51 6.78 1.64
N VAL A 16 3.57 5.84 1.66
CA VAL A 16 2.56 5.73 0.59
C VAL A 16 1.66 6.96 0.58
N ARG A 17 1.23 7.40 1.76
CA ARG A 17 0.36 8.58 1.86
C ARG A 17 1.07 9.82 1.33
N ASN A 18 2.32 10.02 1.72
CA ASN A 18 3.10 11.15 1.22
C ASN A 18 3.30 11.06 -0.28
N PHE A 19 3.55 9.86 -0.79
CA PHE A 19 3.67 9.64 -2.23
C PHE A 19 2.38 10.05 -2.94
N ALA A 20 1.23 9.60 -2.44
CA ALA A 20 -0.06 9.89 -3.06
C ALA A 20 -0.34 11.40 -3.09
N ILE A 21 0.04 12.11 -2.03
CA ILE A 21 -0.20 13.54 -1.94
C ILE A 21 0.77 14.34 -2.81
N ARG A 22 2.04 13.93 -2.85
CA ARG A 22 3.10 14.72 -3.50
C ARG A 22 3.32 14.39 -4.97
N THR A 23 2.89 13.23 -5.42
CA THR A 23 3.10 12.81 -6.80
C THR A 23 2.31 13.69 -7.76
N LYS A 24 3.01 14.26 -8.72
CA LYS A 24 2.41 15.14 -9.71
C LYS A 24 1.90 14.34 -10.91
N GLY A 25 1.01 14.95 -11.68
CA GLY A 25 0.36 14.26 -12.78
C GLY A 25 1.29 13.67 -13.83
N TRP A 26 2.47 14.27 -14.00
CA TRP A 26 3.45 13.78 -15.00
C TRP A 26 4.47 12.79 -14.42
N GLU A 27 4.44 12.54 -13.14
CA GLU A 27 5.36 11.61 -12.51
C GLU A 27 4.87 10.18 -12.68
N THR A 28 5.82 9.23 -12.66
CA THR A 28 5.52 7.82 -12.83
C THR A 28 4.77 7.28 -11.60
N ALA A 29 3.55 6.81 -11.82
CA ALA A 29 2.74 6.23 -10.76
C ALA A 29 1.60 5.43 -11.40
N ILE A 30 1.01 4.55 -10.60
CA ILE A 30 -0.21 3.86 -11.01
C ILE A 30 -1.39 4.73 -10.62
N ARG A 31 -2.23 5.05 -11.60
CA ARG A 31 -3.45 5.80 -11.34
C ARG A 31 -4.63 4.87 -11.59
N TYR A 32 -5.31 4.52 -10.52
CA TYR A 32 -6.38 3.55 -10.56
C TYR A 32 -7.70 4.20 -10.16
N GLU A 33 -8.69 4.08 -11.03
CA GLU A 33 -10.03 4.57 -10.74
C GLU A 33 -10.80 3.47 -10.02
N THR A 34 -11.19 3.74 -8.76
CA THR A 34 -11.89 2.75 -7.94
C THR A 34 -13.31 2.54 -8.47
N LYS A 35 -13.82 1.34 -8.25
CA LYS A 35 -15.13 0.93 -8.75
C LYS A 35 -16.11 0.73 -7.59
N PHE A 36 -17.39 0.71 -7.91
CA PHE A 36 -18.43 0.60 -6.91
C PHE A 36 -18.31 -0.66 -6.06
N ASP A 37 -17.96 -1.79 -6.66
CA ASP A 37 -17.84 -3.05 -5.94
C ASP A 37 -16.63 -3.10 -5.00
N GLU A 38 -15.76 -2.09 -5.06
CA GLU A 38 -14.57 -2.03 -4.21
C GLU A 38 -14.78 -1.18 -2.95
N ARG A 39 -15.97 -0.61 -2.77
CA ARG A 39 -16.21 0.33 -1.67
C ARG A 39 -15.96 -0.27 -0.30
N HIS A 40 -16.23 -1.55 -0.14
CA HIS A 40 -16.09 -2.24 1.15
C HIS A 40 -15.02 -3.32 1.13
N ASP A 41 -14.17 -3.34 0.10
CA ASP A 41 -13.16 -4.38 -0.04
C ASP A 41 -11.87 -3.83 -0.64
N LEU A 42 -10.99 -3.37 0.24
CA LEU A 42 -9.68 -2.84 -0.17
C LEU A 42 -8.80 -3.93 -0.77
N THR A 43 -9.00 -5.18 -0.35
CA THR A 43 -8.20 -6.29 -0.89
C THR A 43 -8.51 -6.53 -2.36
N LEU A 44 -9.72 -6.21 -2.79
CA LEU A 44 -10.10 -6.33 -4.19
C LEU A 44 -9.33 -5.33 -5.05
N VAL A 45 -9.18 -4.10 -4.56
CA VAL A 45 -8.36 -3.09 -5.26
C VAL A 45 -6.92 -3.57 -5.34
N SER A 46 -6.38 -4.09 -4.24
CA SER A 46 -5.03 -4.63 -4.20
C SER A 46 -4.85 -5.73 -5.24
N LEU A 47 -5.79 -6.64 -5.32
CA LEU A 47 -5.75 -7.73 -6.29
C LEU A 47 -5.74 -7.22 -7.72
N ARG A 48 -6.56 -6.23 -8.01
CA ARG A 48 -6.67 -5.69 -9.37
C ARG A 48 -5.46 -4.87 -9.79
N VAL A 49 -4.84 -4.16 -8.84
CA VAL A 49 -3.70 -3.30 -9.12
C VAL A 49 -2.38 -4.07 -9.08
N TYR A 50 -2.17 -4.85 -8.04
CA TYR A 50 -0.89 -5.52 -7.79
C TYR A 50 -0.93 -7.02 -8.04
N GLY A 51 -2.08 -7.58 -8.34
CA GLY A 51 -2.23 -9.01 -8.58
C GLY A 51 -2.23 -9.86 -7.31
N ARG A 52 -2.30 -9.24 -6.14
CA ARG A 52 -2.34 -9.93 -4.85
C ARG A 52 -3.14 -9.12 -3.83
N ARG A 53 -3.75 -9.79 -2.89
CA ARG A 53 -4.67 -9.14 -1.94
C ARG A 53 -3.99 -8.56 -0.70
N ASP A 54 -2.73 -8.86 -0.48
CA ASP A 54 -2.04 -8.48 0.75
C ASP A 54 -1.47 -7.06 0.76
N GLU A 55 -1.71 -6.28 -0.29
CA GLU A 55 -1.29 -4.88 -0.34
C GLU A 55 -2.41 -3.90 0.04
N PHE A 56 -3.41 -4.36 0.76
CA PHE A 56 -4.55 -3.51 1.10
C PHE A 56 -4.16 -2.30 1.97
N LEU A 57 -3.08 -2.41 2.76
CA LEU A 57 -2.60 -1.28 3.55
C LEU A 57 -2.11 -0.15 2.65
N VAL A 58 -1.49 -0.48 1.53
CA VAL A 58 -1.06 0.50 0.54
C VAL A 58 -2.26 1.24 -0.02
N ILE A 59 -3.31 0.50 -0.36
CA ILE A 59 -4.55 1.09 -0.89
C ILE A 59 -5.17 2.02 0.16
N MET A 60 -5.26 1.55 1.40
CA MET A 60 -5.82 2.31 2.50
C MET A 60 -5.08 3.64 2.70
N ALA A 61 -3.75 3.58 2.69
CA ALA A 61 -2.92 4.77 2.88
C ALA A 61 -3.07 5.75 1.71
N ALA A 62 -3.09 5.25 0.49
CA ALA A 62 -3.24 6.09 -0.70
C ALA A 62 -4.61 6.79 -0.71
N ALA A 63 -5.63 6.11 -0.25
CA ALA A 63 -6.99 6.67 -0.18
C ALA A 63 -7.18 7.60 1.02
N GLY A 64 -6.25 7.59 1.97
CA GLY A 64 -6.35 8.43 3.16
C GLY A 64 -7.34 7.90 4.19
N LEU A 65 -7.61 6.61 4.18
CA LEU A 65 -8.52 5.99 5.13
C LEU A 65 -7.80 5.71 6.45
N GLY A 66 -8.54 5.83 7.55
CA GLY A 66 -7.99 5.58 8.87
C GLY A 66 -8.10 4.13 9.32
N SER A 67 -8.96 3.36 8.69
CA SER A 67 -9.13 1.95 9.01
C SER A 67 -9.68 1.19 7.81
N VAL A 68 -9.59 -0.15 7.88
CA VAL A 68 -10.11 -1.01 6.80
C VAL A 68 -11.64 -1.02 6.75
N ASP A 69 -12.28 -0.55 7.81
CA ASP A 69 -13.74 -0.53 7.88
C ASP A 69 -14.35 0.70 7.23
N GLU A 70 -13.54 1.69 6.91
CA GLU A 70 -14.04 2.89 6.24
C GLU A 70 -14.41 2.58 4.79
N VAL A 71 -15.43 3.26 4.31
CA VAL A 71 -15.90 3.10 2.94
C VAL A 71 -14.92 3.77 1.99
N LEU A 72 -14.51 3.04 0.96
CA LEU A 72 -13.69 3.58 -0.11
C LEU A 72 -14.62 4.19 -1.17
N GLU A 73 -14.72 5.51 -1.19
CA GLU A 73 -15.53 6.17 -2.20
C GLU A 73 -14.86 6.13 -3.56
N GLU A 74 -15.67 6.19 -4.61
CA GLU A 74 -15.16 6.16 -5.97
C GLU A 74 -14.25 7.36 -6.21
N GLN A 75 -13.01 7.09 -6.60
CA GLN A 75 -12.00 8.13 -6.80
C GLN A 75 -10.83 7.54 -7.59
N VAL A 76 -9.96 8.43 -8.05
CA VAL A 76 -8.71 8.00 -8.67
C VAL A 76 -7.64 7.96 -7.60
N LEU A 77 -7.05 6.78 -7.39
CA LEU A 77 -5.96 6.59 -6.45
C LEU A 77 -4.63 6.74 -7.17
N THR A 78 -3.69 7.44 -6.53
CA THR A 78 -2.31 7.52 -7.00
C THR A 78 -1.49 6.55 -6.17
N LEU A 79 -1.02 5.49 -6.80
CA LEU A 79 -0.36 4.37 -6.15
C LEU A 79 1.07 4.23 -6.66
N PRO A 80 2.01 3.80 -5.81
CA PRO A 80 3.37 3.53 -6.28
C PRO A 80 3.40 2.32 -7.20
N THR A 81 4.32 2.35 -8.17
CA THR A 81 4.57 1.19 -9.01
C THR A 81 5.17 0.07 -8.16
N GLU A 82 5.20 -1.15 -8.70
CA GLU A 82 5.75 -2.31 -7.97
C GLU A 82 7.17 -2.06 -7.47
N SER A 83 8.03 -1.56 -8.34
CA SER A 83 9.43 -1.30 -7.96
C SER A 83 9.52 -0.20 -6.92
N HIS A 84 8.72 0.84 -7.04
CA HIS A 84 8.70 1.94 -6.08
C HIS A 84 8.15 1.47 -4.72
N LEU A 85 7.12 0.65 -4.74
CA LEU A 85 6.56 0.06 -3.53
C LEU A 85 7.59 -0.81 -2.82
N LYS A 86 8.35 -1.60 -3.56
CA LYS A 86 9.41 -2.42 -3.00
C LYS A 86 10.45 -1.55 -2.29
N THR A 87 10.84 -0.44 -2.90
CA THR A 87 11.76 0.51 -2.30
C THR A 87 11.19 1.10 -1.01
N MET A 88 9.90 1.46 -1.02
CA MET A 88 9.24 1.98 0.17
C MET A 88 9.20 0.97 1.31
N LYS A 89 8.94 -0.29 0.98
CA LYS A 89 8.94 -1.36 1.99
C LYS A 89 10.31 -1.53 2.61
N LEU A 90 11.36 -1.47 1.82
CA LEU A 90 12.73 -1.54 2.33
C LEU A 90 13.03 -0.37 3.26
N ARG A 91 12.65 0.83 2.86
CA ARG A 91 12.87 2.02 3.68
C ARG A 91 12.11 1.97 4.99
N ALA A 92 10.93 1.39 4.97
CA ALA A 92 10.12 1.25 6.18
C ALA A 92 10.58 0.09 7.08
N GLY A 93 11.45 -0.76 6.57
CA GLY A 93 11.91 -1.95 7.28
C GLY A 93 10.98 -3.14 7.16
N TYR A 94 9.91 -3.00 6.41
CA TYR A 94 8.90 -4.03 6.25
C TYR A 94 9.43 -5.23 5.48
N GLU A 95 10.03 -4.97 4.34
CA GLU A 95 10.55 -6.00 3.46
C GLU A 95 11.77 -6.70 4.03
N ASN A 96 12.62 -5.97 4.75
CA ASN A 96 13.79 -6.56 5.40
C ASN A 96 13.40 -7.66 6.38
N ASN A 97 12.34 -7.44 7.13
CA ASN A 97 11.87 -8.45 8.08
C ASN A 97 11.38 -9.69 7.35
N GLN A 98 10.70 -9.52 6.25
CA GLN A 98 10.23 -10.63 5.43
C GLN A 98 11.37 -11.39 4.79
N GLN A 99 12.37 -10.69 4.27
CA GLN A 99 13.54 -11.31 3.67
C GLN A 99 14.32 -12.14 4.67
N LYS A 100 14.49 -11.64 5.88
CA LYS A 100 15.16 -12.39 6.94
C LYS A 100 14.39 -13.67 7.25
N ARG A 101 13.09 -13.58 7.31
CA ARG A 101 12.23 -14.72 7.59
C ARG A 101 12.37 -15.79 6.52
N GLU A 102 12.35 -15.40 5.27
CA GLU A 102 12.53 -16.30 4.15
C GLU A 102 13.90 -16.97 4.17
N PHE A 103 14.93 -16.18 4.45
CA PHE A 103 16.29 -16.64 4.46
C PHE A 103 16.50 -17.72 5.51
N PHE A 104 15.98 -17.53 6.72
CA PHE A 104 16.14 -18.48 7.81
C PHE A 104 15.10 -19.58 7.80
N GLY A 105 14.04 -19.43 7.06
CA GLY A 105 13.00 -20.43 6.94
C GLY A 105 13.28 -21.52 5.92
N VAL A 106 14.36 -21.39 5.20
CA VAL A 106 14.73 -22.36 4.16
C VAL A 106 15.32 -23.67 4.74
#